data_be37ff238dc3b216cbd6e4042bf052dc
#
_entry.id   be37ff238dc3b216cbd6e4042bf052dc
#
_cell.length_a   1.000
_cell.length_b   1.000
_cell.length_c   1.000
_cell.angle_alpha   90.00
_cell.angle_beta   90.00
_cell.angle_gamma   90.00
#
_symmetry.space_group_name_H-M   'P 1'
#
loop_
_entity.id
_entity.type
_entity.pdbx_description
1 polymer ?
#
loop_
_entity_poly.entity_id
_entity_poly.type
_entity_poly.pdbx_seq_one_letter_code
_entity_poly.pdbx_strand_id
1 'polypeptide(L)'
;MYFSKKLNKFNGIKHCFFSRKGGVSKGVYNSLNCGLGSDDRENNVLDNLTIVSKKIGVSKKNLFLMNQTHSNKVVTINENNKSIQKINADALITDMKNIAISVLTADCVPILIYEKVNNVIACIHSGWRGAVNGIIKNTLNEIIKMNKKNKIYVAVGPCVGVKNYEVGKDFYDEFIKENKKNKIFFFDVAKGKFLFDLRKYVNFKIKEFDIEDIENIDFDTYIEKEKFFSFRRSKKMDEIDYGRCISTIGLIDN
;
A
#
# COMPACT_ATOMS: atom_id res chain seq x y z
N MET A 1 -14.00 -3.55 -4.79
CA MET A 1 -12.77 -4.24 -5.23
C MET A 1 -12.30 -3.58 -6.53
N TYR A 2 -11.01 -3.27 -6.62
CA TYR A 2 -10.38 -2.63 -7.78
C TYR A 2 -9.15 -3.42 -8.18
N PHE A 3 -8.91 -3.50 -9.48
CA PHE A 3 -7.85 -4.33 -10.05
C PHE A 3 -7.04 -3.52 -11.06
N SER A 4 -5.75 -3.76 -11.13
CA SER A 4 -4.91 -3.28 -12.21
C SER A 4 -5.16 -4.11 -13.47
N LYS A 5 -5.48 -3.45 -14.58
CA LYS A 5 -5.61 -4.10 -15.89
C LYS A 5 -4.26 -4.67 -16.34
N LYS A 6 -3.17 -4.06 -15.91
CA LYS A 6 -1.80 -4.49 -16.26
C LYS A 6 -1.40 -5.77 -15.53
N LEU A 7 -1.67 -5.86 -14.23
CA LEU A 7 -1.40 -7.07 -13.46
C LEU A 7 -2.36 -8.22 -13.78
N ASN A 8 -3.61 -7.93 -14.16
CA ASN A 8 -4.59 -8.97 -14.57
C ASN A 8 -4.21 -9.75 -15.83
N LYS A 9 -3.21 -9.27 -16.61
CA LYS A 9 -2.74 -9.97 -17.81
C LYS A 9 -1.90 -11.21 -17.49
N PHE A 10 -1.46 -11.36 -16.25
CA PHE A 10 -0.56 -12.44 -15.86
C PHE A 10 -1.31 -13.59 -15.19
N ASN A 11 -1.20 -14.78 -15.76
CA ASN A 11 -1.68 -15.99 -15.12
C ASN A 11 -0.86 -16.27 -13.85
N GLY A 12 -1.50 -16.81 -12.83
CA GLY A 12 -0.86 -17.08 -11.53
C GLY A 12 -0.72 -15.86 -10.61
N ILE A 13 -1.08 -14.64 -11.10
CA ILE A 13 -1.13 -13.45 -10.23
C ILE A 13 -2.58 -13.16 -9.86
N LYS A 14 -2.84 -13.11 -8.55
CA LYS A 14 -4.10 -12.58 -7.99
C LYS A 14 -3.78 -11.34 -7.19
N HIS A 15 -4.50 -10.25 -7.44
CA HIS A 15 -4.31 -9.01 -6.70
C HIS A 15 -5.64 -8.27 -6.56
N CYS A 16 -5.72 -7.42 -5.56
CA CYS A 16 -6.88 -6.56 -5.35
C CYS A 16 -6.54 -5.38 -4.44
N PHE A 17 -6.99 -4.20 -4.81
CA PHE A 17 -7.16 -3.07 -3.91
C PHE A 17 -8.61 -3.14 -3.38
N PHE A 18 -8.77 -3.60 -2.16
CA PHE A 18 -10.09 -3.76 -1.57
C PHE A 18 -10.67 -2.41 -1.15
N SER A 19 -11.96 -2.24 -1.38
CA SER A 19 -12.72 -1.14 -0.78
C SER A 19 -13.09 -1.49 0.66
N ARG A 20 -13.65 -0.51 1.40
CA ARG A 20 -14.20 -0.75 2.74
C ARG A 20 -15.46 -1.61 2.77
N LYS A 21 -15.99 -2.04 1.59
CA LYS A 21 -17.26 -2.78 1.49
C LYS A 21 -17.07 -4.29 1.51
N GLY A 22 -18.08 -5.01 2.05
CA GLY A 22 -18.15 -6.48 1.97
C GLY A 22 -17.55 -7.22 3.17
N GLY A 23 -17.36 -6.53 4.28
CA GLY A 23 -16.92 -7.11 5.54
C GLY A 23 -18.03 -7.14 6.59
N VAL A 24 -17.64 -7.44 7.84
CA VAL A 24 -18.55 -7.64 8.99
C VAL A 24 -18.47 -6.56 10.06
N SER A 25 -17.47 -5.68 10.00
CA SER A 25 -17.28 -4.58 10.95
C SER A 25 -18.40 -3.55 10.88
N LYS A 26 -18.63 -2.83 11.98
CA LYS A 26 -19.72 -1.85 12.13
C LYS A 26 -19.19 -0.48 12.54
N GLY A 27 -20.07 0.54 12.55
CA GLY A 27 -19.73 1.90 12.95
C GLY A 27 -18.69 2.52 12.02
N VAL A 28 -17.67 3.19 12.58
CA VAL A 28 -16.59 3.84 11.84
C VAL A 28 -15.76 2.84 11.01
N TYR A 29 -15.79 1.55 11.39
CA TYR A 29 -15.10 0.45 10.71
C TYR A 29 -15.92 -0.24 9.61
N ASN A 30 -17.14 0.24 9.32
CA ASN A 30 -18.06 -0.41 8.37
C ASN A 30 -17.46 -0.38 6.96
N SER A 31 -17.20 -1.54 6.38
CA SER A 31 -17.48 -2.90 6.82
C SER A 31 -16.23 -3.80 6.76
N LEU A 32 -15.32 -3.65 5.77
CA LEU A 32 -14.14 -4.49 5.56
C LEU A 32 -12.89 -3.84 6.18
N ASN A 33 -12.93 -3.58 7.49
CA ASN A 33 -11.74 -3.15 8.22
C ASN A 33 -10.80 -4.35 8.43
N CYS A 34 -9.56 -4.22 7.95
CA CYS A 34 -8.51 -5.25 8.08
C CYS A 34 -7.38 -4.83 9.03
N GLY A 35 -7.55 -3.73 9.75
CA GLY A 35 -6.54 -3.17 10.66
C GLY A 35 -6.55 -3.83 12.03
N LEU A 36 -5.66 -4.80 12.28
CA LEU A 36 -5.47 -5.43 13.61
C LEU A 36 -5.07 -4.44 14.73
N GLY A 37 -4.54 -3.26 14.38
CA GLY A 37 -4.21 -2.21 15.34
C GLY A 37 -5.30 -1.14 15.46
N SER A 38 -6.55 -1.43 15.06
CA SER A 38 -7.72 -0.59 15.31
C SER A 38 -8.43 -1.01 16.59
N ASP A 39 -9.27 -0.13 17.13
CA ASP A 39 -10.15 -0.42 18.29
C ASP A 39 -11.43 -1.19 17.87
N ASP A 40 -11.48 -1.73 16.65
CA ASP A 40 -12.53 -2.64 16.19
C ASP A 40 -12.46 -3.97 16.96
N ARG A 41 -13.57 -4.68 17.02
CA ARG A 41 -13.58 -6.03 17.58
C ARG A 41 -12.63 -6.94 16.81
N GLU A 42 -11.67 -7.54 17.50
CA GLU A 42 -10.65 -8.40 16.88
C GLU A 42 -11.26 -9.49 16.00
N ASN A 43 -12.33 -10.14 16.47
CA ASN A 43 -13.05 -11.16 15.67
C ASN A 43 -13.56 -10.62 14.34
N ASN A 44 -14.08 -9.38 14.30
CA ASN A 44 -14.52 -8.78 13.04
C ASN A 44 -13.35 -8.61 12.07
N VAL A 45 -12.19 -8.13 12.56
CA VAL A 45 -10.99 -7.96 11.73
C VAL A 45 -10.49 -9.32 11.22
N LEU A 46 -10.50 -10.35 12.08
CA LEU A 46 -10.11 -11.71 11.69
C LEU A 46 -11.05 -12.32 10.64
N ASP A 47 -12.36 -12.05 10.74
CA ASP A 47 -13.36 -12.47 9.75
C ASP A 47 -13.16 -11.73 8.43
N ASN A 48 -12.90 -10.44 8.48
CA ASN A 48 -12.58 -9.62 7.31
C ASN A 48 -11.32 -10.13 6.60
N LEU A 49 -10.25 -10.47 7.32
CA LEU A 49 -9.05 -11.08 6.75
C LEU A 49 -9.34 -12.45 6.13
N THR A 50 -10.26 -13.22 6.71
CA THR A 50 -10.72 -14.49 6.15
C THR A 50 -11.49 -14.27 4.84
N ILE A 51 -12.33 -13.24 4.75
CA ILE A 51 -13.01 -12.84 3.51
C ILE A 51 -11.97 -12.48 2.44
N VAL A 52 -10.97 -11.66 2.78
CA VAL A 52 -9.89 -11.26 1.87
C VAL A 52 -9.10 -12.45 1.36
N SER A 53 -8.65 -13.35 2.26
CA SER A 53 -7.86 -14.53 1.88
C SER A 53 -8.61 -15.43 0.90
N LYS A 54 -9.90 -15.69 1.15
CA LYS A 54 -10.77 -16.45 0.23
C LYS A 54 -10.90 -15.78 -1.14
N LYS A 55 -11.03 -14.45 -1.19
CA LYS A 55 -11.17 -13.69 -2.45
C LYS A 55 -9.88 -13.72 -3.29
N ILE A 56 -8.73 -13.74 -2.64
CA ILE A 56 -7.42 -13.87 -3.32
C ILE A 56 -7.12 -15.33 -3.71
N GLY A 57 -7.73 -16.31 -3.02
CA GLY A 57 -7.51 -17.73 -3.31
C GLY A 57 -6.41 -18.38 -2.46
N VAL A 58 -6.14 -17.84 -1.27
CA VAL A 58 -5.20 -18.43 -0.31
C VAL A 58 -5.91 -18.79 1.00
N SER A 59 -5.30 -19.67 1.79
CA SER A 59 -5.73 -19.88 3.18
C SER A 59 -5.36 -18.64 4.02
N LYS A 60 -6.10 -18.37 5.10
CA LYS A 60 -5.81 -17.24 6.00
C LYS A 60 -4.36 -17.26 6.52
N LYS A 61 -3.79 -18.43 6.81
CA LYS A 61 -2.39 -18.59 7.26
C LYS A 61 -1.35 -18.18 6.22
N ASN A 62 -1.74 -18.17 4.94
CA ASN A 62 -0.90 -17.78 3.80
C ASN A 62 -1.14 -16.33 3.35
N LEU A 63 -1.96 -15.58 4.07
CA LEU A 63 -2.15 -14.13 3.88
C LEU A 63 -1.23 -13.39 4.86
N PHE A 64 -0.13 -12.84 4.36
CA PHE A 64 0.86 -12.15 5.19
C PHE A 64 0.56 -10.66 5.27
N LEU A 65 0.56 -10.16 6.50
CA LEU A 65 0.50 -8.74 6.83
C LEU A 65 1.77 -8.35 7.59
N MET A 66 2.02 -7.06 7.65
CA MET A 66 3.12 -6.50 8.43
C MET A 66 2.62 -5.47 9.44
N ASN A 67 3.36 -5.29 10.51
CA ASN A 67 3.22 -4.16 11.39
C ASN A 67 3.94 -2.96 10.77
N GLN A 68 3.15 -2.07 10.16
CA GLN A 68 3.63 -0.92 9.41
C GLN A 68 3.97 0.23 10.36
N THR A 69 5.17 0.77 10.24
CA THR A 69 5.71 1.81 11.12
C THR A 69 6.11 3.08 10.37
N HIS A 70 5.71 3.20 9.09
CA HIS A 70 6.11 4.29 8.18
C HIS A 70 7.64 4.35 8.00
N SER A 71 8.28 3.19 8.06
CA SER A 71 9.72 3.02 7.86
C SER A 71 10.08 2.83 6.38
N ASN A 72 11.36 2.58 6.12
CA ASN A 72 11.86 2.14 4.81
C ASN A 72 12.32 0.67 4.84
N LYS A 73 11.84 -0.11 5.84
CA LYS A 73 12.22 -1.50 6.02
C LYS A 73 11.46 -2.40 5.06
N VAL A 74 12.21 -3.25 4.37
CA VAL A 74 11.72 -4.30 3.46
C VAL A 74 12.03 -5.66 4.07
N VAL A 75 11.10 -6.61 3.96
CA VAL A 75 11.29 -7.99 4.39
C VAL A 75 10.91 -8.94 3.26
N THR A 76 11.82 -9.85 2.91
CA THR A 76 11.53 -10.94 1.97
C THR A 76 11.02 -12.14 2.75
N ILE A 77 9.80 -12.60 2.40
CA ILE A 77 9.20 -13.82 2.94
C ILE A 77 9.74 -15.01 2.14
N ASN A 78 10.29 -15.99 2.84
CA ASN A 78 10.86 -17.22 2.29
C ASN A 78 10.61 -18.40 3.25
N GLU A 79 11.07 -19.59 2.89
CA GLU A 79 10.89 -20.81 3.69
C GLU A 79 11.40 -20.67 5.14
N ASN A 80 12.48 -19.91 5.37
CA ASN A 80 13.10 -19.78 6.68
C ASN A 80 12.32 -18.87 7.63
N ASN A 81 11.51 -17.95 7.10
CA ASN A 81 10.81 -16.94 7.91
C ASN A 81 9.29 -16.90 7.73
N LYS A 82 8.70 -17.77 6.89
CA LYS A 82 7.24 -17.81 6.66
C LYS A 82 6.40 -18.12 7.90
N SER A 83 7.00 -18.59 8.98
CA SER A 83 6.32 -18.84 10.26
C SER A 83 6.29 -17.62 11.20
N ILE A 84 6.99 -16.52 10.86
CA ILE A 84 7.05 -15.31 11.67
C ILE A 84 5.69 -14.60 11.66
N GLN A 85 5.04 -14.50 12.82
CA GLN A 85 3.71 -13.90 12.96
C GLN A 85 3.72 -12.37 13.01
N LYS A 86 4.82 -11.75 13.49
CA LYS A 86 4.94 -10.29 13.62
C LYS A 86 6.12 -9.77 12.81
N ILE A 87 5.83 -9.26 11.64
CA ILE A 87 6.82 -8.69 10.72
C ILE A 87 6.75 -7.17 10.83
N ASN A 88 7.78 -6.54 11.38
CA ASN A 88 7.90 -5.08 11.39
C ASN A 88 8.56 -4.63 10.08
N ALA A 89 7.79 -4.08 9.16
CA ALA A 89 8.21 -3.62 7.86
C ALA A 89 7.17 -2.68 7.24
N ASP A 90 7.52 -2.02 6.14
CA ASP A 90 6.59 -1.26 5.29
C ASP A 90 6.60 -1.77 3.84
N ALA A 91 7.37 -2.83 3.54
CA ALA A 91 7.25 -3.60 2.31
C ALA A 91 7.54 -5.08 2.55
N LEU A 92 6.83 -5.93 1.81
CA LEU A 92 7.08 -7.37 1.72
C LEU A 92 7.40 -7.76 0.29
N ILE A 93 8.29 -8.72 0.14
CA ILE A 93 8.67 -9.35 -1.14
C ILE A 93 8.56 -10.87 -0.96
N THR A 94 8.14 -11.60 -2.00
CA THR A 94 8.21 -13.07 -2.02
C THR A 94 8.17 -13.61 -3.45
N ASP A 95 8.78 -14.77 -3.67
CA ASP A 95 8.66 -15.62 -4.86
C ASP A 95 7.89 -16.93 -4.56
N MET A 96 7.40 -17.07 -3.33
CA MET A 96 6.71 -18.27 -2.88
C MET A 96 5.31 -18.37 -3.46
N LYS A 97 4.96 -19.53 -4.00
CA LYS A 97 3.62 -19.84 -4.49
C LYS A 97 2.62 -20.08 -3.36
N ASN A 98 1.35 -19.84 -3.67
CA ASN A 98 0.21 -20.00 -2.77
C ASN A 98 0.30 -19.14 -1.50
N ILE A 99 1.04 -18.03 -1.62
CA ILE A 99 1.19 -16.99 -0.62
C ILE A 99 0.67 -15.67 -1.19
N ALA A 100 0.01 -14.90 -0.35
CA ALA A 100 -0.37 -13.52 -0.62
C ALA A 100 0.22 -12.58 0.44
N ILE A 101 0.73 -11.45 -0.01
CA ILE A 101 1.30 -10.38 0.81
C ILE A 101 0.45 -9.13 0.71
N SER A 102 0.31 -8.40 1.81
CA SER A 102 -0.68 -7.31 1.91
C SER A 102 -0.16 -6.10 2.64
N VAL A 103 -0.70 -4.94 2.27
CA VAL A 103 -0.53 -3.67 2.98
C VAL A 103 -1.88 -3.11 3.41
N LEU A 104 -1.89 -2.39 4.53
CA LEU A 104 -3.04 -1.70 5.08
C LEU A 104 -2.88 -0.20 4.89
N THR A 105 -3.92 0.47 4.42
CA THR A 105 -3.89 1.91 4.18
C THR A 105 -5.20 2.60 4.58
N ALA A 106 -5.06 3.84 5.01
CA ALA A 106 -6.10 4.86 5.07
C ALA A 106 -5.39 6.18 4.73
N ASP A 107 -5.39 6.56 3.45
CA ASP A 107 -4.74 7.70 2.80
C ASP A 107 -3.30 7.47 2.28
N CYS A 108 -2.47 6.65 2.93
CA CYS A 108 -1.16 6.28 2.38
C CYS A 108 -1.30 5.52 1.06
N VAL A 109 -0.26 5.55 0.22
CA VAL A 109 -0.26 4.87 -1.09
C VAL A 109 0.07 3.39 -0.93
N PRO A 110 -0.83 2.46 -1.28
CA PRO A 110 -0.49 1.06 -1.45
C PRO A 110 0.09 0.84 -2.84
N ILE A 111 1.20 0.11 -2.94
CA ILE A 111 1.82 -0.24 -4.21
C ILE A 111 1.92 -1.76 -4.29
N LEU A 112 1.47 -2.33 -5.41
CA LEU A 112 1.59 -3.75 -5.70
C LEU A 112 2.52 -3.92 -6.91
N ILE A 113 3.48 -4.84 -6.81
CA ILE A 113 4.53 -5.04 -7.81
C ILE A 113 4.56 -6.52 -8.21
N TYR A 114 4.73 -6.75 -9.50
CA TYR A 114 5.06 -8.05 -10.07
C TYR A 114 6.30 -7.96 -10.94
N GLU A 115 7.31 -8.73 -10.61
CA GLU A 115 8.49 -8.96 -11.45
C GLU A 115 8.32 -10.30 -12.18
N LYS A 116 8.22 -10.22 -13.52
CA LYS A 116 7.77 -11.33 -14.37
C LYS A 116 8.83 -12.41 -14.58
N VAL A 117 10.12 -12.06 -14.62
CA VAL A 117 11.19 -12.99 -15.03
C VAL A 117 11.43 -14.03 -13.94
N ASN A 118 11.40 -13.62 -12.68
CA ASN A 118 11.64 -14.47 -11.51
C ASN A 118 10.36 -14.85 -10.77
N ASN A 119 9.19 -14.42 -11.25
CA ASN A 119 7.91 -14.57 -10.54
C ASN A 119 7.94 -14.03 -9.10
N VAL A 120 8.46 -12.81 -8.93
CA VAL A 120 8.52 -12.15 -7.63
C VAL A 120 7.37 -11.17 -7.50
N ILE A 121 6.71 -11.18 -6.36
CA ILE A 121 5.71 -10.16 -6.00
C ILE A 121 6.19 -9.31 -4.84
N ALA A 122 5.74 -8.05 -4.80
CA ALA A 122 5.96 -7.19 -3.66
C ALA A 122 4.73 -6.32 -3.37
N CYS A 123 4.59 -5.93 -2.11
CA CYS A 123 3.64 -4.90 -1.69
C CYS A 123 4.34 -3.87 -0.83
N ILE A 124 4.01 -2.58 -1.02
CA ILE A 124 4.62 -1.46 -0.30
C ILE A 124 3.54 -0.59 0.33
N HIS A 125 3.68 -0.31 1.61
CA HIS A 125 2.99 0.78 2.28
C HIS A 125 3.83 2.05 2.14
N SER A 126 3.40 2.97 1.28
CA SER A 126 4.10 4.22 1.04
C SER A 126 3.33 5.40 1.64
N GLY A 127 3.43 5.57 2.97
CA GLY A 127 3.14 6.85 3.60
C GLY A 127 4.26 7.84 3.29
N TRP A 128 4.04 9.14 3.54
CA TRP A 128 5.00 10.17 3.18
C TRP A 128 6.41 9.96 3.79
N ARG A 129 6.47 9.52 5.09
CA ARG A 129 7.75 9.25 5.75
C ARG A 129 8.51 8.12 5.07
N GLY A 130 7.83 6.99 4.80
CA GLY A 130 8.43 5.88 4.07
C GLY A 130 8.86 6.29 2.66
N ALA A 131 8.05 7.10 1.97
CA ALA A 131 8.32 7.57 0.63
C ALA A 131 9.60 8.43 0.57
N VAL A 132 9.74 9.44 1.44
CA VAL A 132 10.93 10.30 1.49
C VAL A 132 12.17 9.55 1.97
N ASN A 133 12.00 8.59 2.89
CA ASN A 133 13.07 7.76 3.43
C ASN A 133 13.46 6.58 2.54
N GLY A 134 12.84 6.44 1.34
CA GLY A 134 13.27 5.53 0.29
C GLY A 134 12.70 4.11 0.36
N ILE A 135 11.52 3.89 0.91
CA ILE A 135 10.87 2.55 0.92
C ILE A 135 10.73 1.96 -0.49
N ILE A 136 10.37 2.81 -1.49
CA ILE A 136 10.23 2.40 -2.89
C ILE A 136 11.59 1.97 -3.44
N LYS A 137 12.62 2.81 -3.23
CA LYS A 137 13.99 2.54 -3.66
C LYS A 137 14.51 1.24 -3.06
N ASN A 138 14.34 1.04 -1.76
CA ASN A 138 14.81 -0.16 -1.08
C ASN A 138 14.12 -1.41 -1.63
N THR A 139 12.79 -1.36 -1.83
CA THR A 139 12.04 -2.51 -2.35
C THR A 139 12.45 -2.86 -3.78
N LEU A 140 12.53 -1.87 -4.68
CA LEU A 140 12.92 -2.10 -6.07
C LEU A 140 14.37 -2.58 -6.18
N ASN A 141 15.29 -2.05 -5.38
CA ASN A 141 16.67 -2.55 -5.33
C ASN A 141 16.76 -4.01 -4.88
N GLU A 142 15.98 -4.43 -3.87
CA GLU A 142 15.95 -5.83 -3.44
C GLU A 142 15.43 -6.74 -4.57
N ILE A 143 14.38 -6.34 -5.30
CA ILE A 143 13.86 -7.10 -6.45
C ILE A 143 14.92 -7.19 -7.55
N ILE A 144 15.59 -6.07 -7.89
CA ILE A 144 16.60 -6.02 -8.96
C ILE A 144 17.84 -6.86 -8.64
N LYS A 145 18.23 -6.94 -7.37
CA LYS A 145 19.35 -7.79 -6.93
C LYS A 145 19.10 -9.28 -7.17
N MET A 146 17.85 -9.72 -7.23
CA MET A 146 17.52 -11.14 -7.44
C MET A 146 17.89 -11.63 -8.84
N ASN A 147 17.92 -10.73 -9.84
CA ASN A 147 18.37 -11.07 -11.21
C ASN A 147 18.78 -9.80 -11.97
N LYS A 148 19.71 -10.00 -12.94
CA LYS A 148 20.18 -8.90 -13.83
C LYS A 148 19.15 -8.49 -14.90
N LYS A 149 18.20 -9.38 -15.27
CA LYS A 149 17.11 -9.09 -16.21
C LYS A 149 15.82 -9.03 -15.43
N ASN A 150 15.19 -7.88 -15.40
CA ASN A 150 13.92 -7.67 -14.70
C ASN A 150 12.87 -7.12 -15.67
N LYS A 151 11.62 -7.53 -15.47
CA LYS A 151 10.44 -6.94 -16.11
C LYS A 151 9.43 -6.63 -15.02
N ILE A 152 9.47 -5.40 -14.54
CA ILE A 152 8.73 -4.96 -13.36
C ILE A 152 7.46 -4.23 -13.79
N TYR A 153 6.32 -4.69 -13.28
CA TYR A 153 5.00 -4.09 -13.45
C TYR A 153 4.50 -3.57 -12.12
N VAL A 154 4.02 -2.35 -12.09
CA VAL A 154 3.64 -1.65 -10.85
C VAL A 154 2.19 -1.19 -10.93
N ALA A 155 1.42 -1.47 -9.89
CA ALA A 155 0.10 -0.91 -9.68
C ALA A 155 0.11 -0.02 -8.43
N VAL A 156 -0.21 1.25 -8.60
CA VAL A 156 -0.34 2.25 -7.53
C VAL A 156 -1.81 2.38 -7.17
N GLY A 157 -2.15 2.11 -5.92
CA GLY A 157 -3.53 2.05 -5.47
C GLY A 157 -4.12 3.38 -5.01
N PRO A 158 -5.39 3.34 -4.53
CA PRO A 158 -6.09 4.49 -3.98
C PRO A 158 -5.36 5.11 -2.79
N CYS A 159 -5.28 6.43 -2.77
CA CYS A 159 -4.66 7.21 -1.69
C CYS A 159 -5.33 8.59 -1.57
N VAL A 160 -4.94 9.38 -0.59
CA VAL A 160 -5.41 10.75 -0.46
C VAL A 160 -5.05 11.58 -1.69
N GLY A 161 -6.02 12.32 -2.21
CA GLY A 161 -5.81 13.23 -3.35
C GLY A 161 -5.14 14.54 -2.93
N VAL A 162 -4.44 15.16 -3.87
CA VAL A 162 -3.67 16.40 -3.62
C VAL A 162 -4.52 17.51 -2.99
N LYS A 163 -5.76 17.70 -3.44
CA LYS A 163 -6.68 18.74 -2.93
C LYS A 163 -7.09 18.54 -1.46
N ASN A 164 -6.89 17.35 -0.93
CA ASN A 164 -7.28 16.96 0.42
C ASN A 164 -6.08 16.63 1.33
N TYR A 165 -4.87 16.86 0.84
CA TYR A 165 -3.66 16.59 1.59
C TYR A 165 -2.90 17.90 1.92
N GLU A 166 -3.50 18.72 2.76
CA GLU A 166 -2.85 19.91 3.33
C GLU A 166 -1.79 19.49 4.34
N VAL A 167 -0.60 20.09 4.25
CA VAL A 167 0.58 19.82 5.08
C VAL A 167 1.22 21.13 5.53
N GLY A 168 1.96 21.09 6.64
CA GLY A 168 2.66 22.25 7.19
C GLY A 168 4.08 22.42 6.64
N LYS A 169 4.71 23.51 7.09
CA LYS A 169 6.07 23.87 6.67
C LYS A 169 7.10 22.81 7.05
N ASP A 170 7.04 22.22 8.24
CA ASP A 170 8.01 21.20 8.67
C ASP A 170 7.98 19.98 7.74
N PHE A 171 6.79 19.57 7.30
CA PHE A 171 6.62 18.51 6.31
C PHE A 171 7.28 18.90 4.97
N TYR A 172 7.04 20.11 4.49
CA TYR A 172 7.65 20.63 3.25
C TYR A 172 9.19 20.64 3.36
N ASP A 173 9.73 21.14 4.47
CA ASP A 173 11.17 21.27 4.68
C ASP A 173 11.87 19.89 4.67
N GLU A 174 11.25 18.82 5.18
CA GLU A 174 11.76 17.44 5.09
C GLU A 174 12.01 17.01 3.63
N PHE A 175 11.05 17.28 2.73
CA PHE A 175 11.17 16.94 1.32
C PHE A 175 12.20 17.81 0.59
N ILE A 176 12.30 19.09 0.94
CA ILE A 176 13.28 20.01 0.33
C ILE A 176 14.70 19.68 0.79
N LYS A 177 14.84 19.21 2.03
CA LYS A 177 16.13 18.74 2.56
C LYS A 177 16.61 17.48 1.82
N GLU A 178 15.72 16.56 1.49
CA GLU A 178 16.04 15.37 0.67
C GLU A 178 16.46 15.79 -0.74
N ASN A 179 15.66 16.62 -1.40
CA ASN A 179 15.97 17.15 -2.72
C ASN A 179 15.17 18.43 -3.01
N LYS A 180 15.85 19.54 -3.35
CA LYS A 180 15.21 20.81 -3.69
C LYS A 180 14.21 20.70 -4.86
N LYS A 181 14.39 19.75 -5.78
CA LYS A 181 13.47 19.50 -6.90
C LYS A 181 12.10 19.01 -6.45
N ASN A 182 11.96 18.51 -5.22
CA ASN A 182 10.69 18.05 -4.67
C ASN A 182 9.64 19.15 -4.51
N LYS A 183 10.04 20.44 -4.63
CA LYS A 183 9.10 21.56 -4.66
C LYS A 183 7.96 21.38 -5.67
N ILE A 184 8.17 20.68 -6.78
CA ILE A 184 7.17 20.45 -7.83
C ILE A 184 5.96 19.61 -7.40
N PHE A 185 6.01 18.99 -6.23
CA PHE A 185 4.92 18.19 -5.66
C PHE A 185 4.08 18.97 -4.65
N PHE A 186 4.44 20.23 -4.38
CA PHE A 186 3.78 21.11 -3.42
C PHE A 186 3.13 22.31 -4.11
N PHE A 187 1.94 22.67 -3.63
CA PHE A 187 1.19 23.84 -4.08
C PHE A 187 0.91 24.73 -2.88
N ASP A 188 1.34 25.98 -2.93
CA ASP A 188 1.11 26.96 -1.88
C ASP A 188 -0.40 27.28 -1.74
N VAL A 189 -0.94 27.24 -0.52
CA VAL A 189 -2.34 27.58 -0.23
C VAL A 189 -2.47 28.72 0.77
N ALA A 190 -1.55 28.81 1.74
CA ALA A 190 -1.46 29.87 2.71
C ALA A 190 -0.03 29.94 3.27
N LYS A 191 0.30 30.98 4.05
CA LYS A 191 1.62 31.10 4.67
C LYS A 191 1.95 29.86 5.51
N GLY A 192 2.98 29.10 5.09
CA GLY A 192 3.43 27.88 5.75
C GLY A 192 2.53 26.67 5.58
N LYS A 193 1.55 26.71 4.67
CA LYS A 193 0.66 25.60 4.34
C LYS A 193 0.70 25.27 2.85
N PHE A 194 0.73 23.99 2.54
CA PHE A 194 0.86 23.47 1.19
C PHE A 194 -0.13 22.32 0.96
N LEU A 195 -0.55 22.14 -0.28
CA LEU A 195 -1.13 20.88 -0.74
C LEU A 195 -0.02 20.01 -1.29
N PHE A 196 0.03 18.74 -0.91
CA PHE A 196 1.08 17.81 -1.34
C PHE A 196 0.50 16.70 -2.21
N ASP A 197 1.12 16.49 -3.39
CA ASP A 197 0.75 15.41 -4.30
C ASP A 197 1.57 14.15 -4.02
N LEU A 198 1.13 13.36 -3.03
CA LEU A 198 1.79 12.12 -2.62
C LEU A 198 1.84 11.11 -3.78
N ARG A 199 0.75 10.96 -4.56
CA ARG A 199 0.70 10.03 -5.68
C ARG A 199 1.71 10.40 -6.76
N LYS A 200 1.80 11.68 -7.12
CA LYS A 200 2.77 12.17 -8.10
C LYS A 200 4.21 11.95 -7.62
N TYR A 201 4.48 12.21 -6.33
CA TYR A 201 5.78 11.93 -5.72
C TYR A 201 6.14 10.45 -5.77
N VAL A 202 5.22 9.56 -5.38
CA VAL A 202 5.42 8.10 -5.43
C VAL A 202 5.69 7.64 -6.87
N ASN A 203 4.90 8.10 -7.85
CA ASN A 203 5.14 7.77 -9.26
C ASN A 203 6.49 8.29 -9.75
N PHE A 204 6.92 9.46 -9.30
CA PHE A 204 8.23 10.00 -9.63
C PHE A 204 9.35 9.08 -9.10
N LYS A 205 9.25 8.64 -7.82
CA LYS A 205 10.22 7.71 -7.22
C LYS A 205 10.25 6.33 -7.89
N ILE A 206 9.12 5.83 -8.36
CA ILE A 206 9.05 4.57 -9.12
C ILE A 206 9.77 4.73 -10.47
N LYS A 207 9.58 5.86 -11.16
CA LYS A 207 10.18 6.15 -12.47
C LYS A 207 11.70 6.41 -12.44
N GLU A 208 12.32 6.47 -11.26
CA GLU A 208 13.78 6.46 -11.13
C GLU A 208 14.39 5.09 -11.49
N PHE A 209 13.55 4.07 -11.70
CA PHE A 209 13.92 2.69 -12.04
C PHE A 209 13.41 2.31 -13.43
N ASP A 210 14.03 1.29 -14.03
CA ASP A 210 13.58 0.69 -15.29
C ASP A 210 12.32 -0.16 -15.02
N ILE A 211 11.15 0.45 -15.25
CA ILE A 211 9.83 -0.13 -15.00
C ILE A 211 9.13 -0.34 -16.34
N GLU A 212 8.72 -1.57 -16.63
CA GLU A 212 8.02 -1.95 -17.85
C GLU A 212 6.67 -1.22 -17.99
N ASP A 213 5.89 -1.15 -16.90
CA ASP A 213 4.59 -0.49 -16.92
C ASP A 213 4.16 -0.04 -15.50
N ILE A 214 3.49 1.12 -15.43
CA ILE A 214 2.91 1.67 -14.19
C ILE A 214 1.44 1.98 -14.44
N GLU A 215 0.55 1.45 -13.61
CA GLU A 215 -0.88 1.79 -13.63
C GLU A 215 -1.31 2.40 -12.30
N ASN A 216 -2.09 3.47 -12.37
CA ASN A 216 -2.68 4.12 -11.20
C ASN A 216 -4.17 3.79 -11.12
N ILE A 217 -4.61 3.30 -9.96
CA ILE A 217 -6.03 3.18 -9.59
C ILE A 217 -6.41 4.50 -8.94
N ASP A 218 -6.81 5.45 -9.77
CA ASP A 218 -6.93 6.87 -9.42
C ASP A 218 -8.21 7.21 -8.66
N PHE A 219 -8.24 6.87 -7.35
CA PHE A 219 -9.26 7.32 -6.42
C PHE A 219 -8.65 8.15 -5.30
N ASP A 220 -9.37 9.18 -4.87
CA ASP A 220 -9.08 9.94 -3.66
C ASP A 220 -9.83 9.31 -2.47
N THR A 221 -9.08 8.73 -1.54
CA THR A 221 -9.65 8.04 -0.37
C THR A 221 -10.42 8.98 0.56
N TYR A 222 -10.06 10.26 0.59
CA TYR A 222 -10.74 11.26 1.39
C TYR A 222 -12.16 11.56 0.88
N ILE A 223 -12.33 11.73 -0.44
CA ILE A 223 -13.62 12.05 -1.06
C ILE A 223 -14.52 10.83 -1.12
N GLU A 224 -13.96 9.70 -1.49
CA GLU A 224 -14.69 8.45 -1.77
C GLU A 224 -15.06 7.70 -0.48
N LYS A 225 -15.80 8.36 0.42
CA LYS A 225 -16.15 7.85 1.76
C LYS A 225 -16.86 6.50 1.77
N GLU A 226 -17.67 6.23 0.73
CA GLU A 226 -18.39 4.98 0.58
C GLU A 226 -17.49 3.81 0.09
N LYS A 227 -16.29 4.14 -0.40
CA LYS A 227 -15.36 3.18 -0.99
C LYS A 227 -14.15 2.92 -0.10
N PHE A 228 -13.65 3.94 0.60
CA PHE A 228 -12.38 3.85 1.32
C PHE A 228 -12.45 4.46 2.72
N PHE A 229 -11.68 3.87 3.63
CA PHE A 229 -11.32 4.51 4.88
C PHE A 229 -10.32 5.63 4.64
N SER A 230 -10.35 6.67 5.47
CA SER A 230 -9.42 7.79 5.39
C SER A 230 -9.10 8.32 6.78
N PHE A 231 -7.84 8.30 7.13
CA PHE A 231 -7.33 8.90 8.36
C PHE A 231 -7.58 10.42 8.40
N ARG A 232 -7.32 11.10 7.28
CA ARG A 232 -7.52 12.56 7.16
C ARG A 232 -8.98 12.94 7.38
N ARG A 233 -9.91 12.16 6.84
CA ARG A 233 -11.34 12.38 7.02
C ARG A 233 -11.77 12.10 8.45
N SER A 234 -11.33 10.99 9.06
CA SER A 234 -11.69 10.66 10.44
C SER A 234 -11.23 11.74 11.41
N LYS A 235 -10.01 12.26 11.25
CA LYS A 235 -9.51 13.38 12.07
C LYS A 235 -10.29 14.67 11.88
N LYS A 236 -10.77 14.96 10.68
CA LYS A 236 -11.61 16.15 10.43
C LYS A 236 -13.03 15.99 11.00
N MET A 237 -13.50 14.76 11.18
CA MET A 237 -14.82 14.43 11.73
C MET A 237 -14.75 14.10 13.23
N ASP A 238 -13.60 14.28 13.87
CA ASP A 238 -13.33 13.97 15.28
C ASP A 238 -13.73 12.53 15.66
N GLU A 239 -13.57 11.58 14.70
CA GLU A 239 -13.77 10.17 14.97
C GLU A 239 -12.65 9.64 15.87
N ILE A 240 -13.00 8.78 16.83
CA ILE A 240 -12.07 8.23 17.84
C ILE A 240 -10.98 7.39 17.15
N ASP A 241 -11.37 6.55 16.17
CA ASP A 241 -10.47 5.71 15.38
C ASP A 241 -11.00 5.57 13.95
N TYR A 242 -10.33 4.80 13.12
CA TYR A 242 -10.67 4.59 11.71
C TYR A 242 -10.27 3.19 11.22
N GLY A 243 -11.02 2.67 10.24
CA GLY A 243 -10.69 1.43 9.56
C GLY A 243 -9.51 1.57 8.59
N ARG A 244 -8.94 0.42 8.19
CA ARG A 244 -7.87 0.35 7.18
C ARG A 244 -8.32 -0.56 6.04
N CYS A 245 -8.21 -0.05 4.80
CA CYS A 245 -8.35 -0.86 3.60
C CYS A 245 -7.13 -1.75 3.41
N ILE A 246 -7.32 -2.92 2.82
CA ILE A 246 -6.23 -3.84 2.49
C ILE A 246 -5.99 -3.85 0.98
N SER A 247 -4.72 -3.89 0.59
CA SER A 247 -4.29 -4.13 -0.78
C SER A 247 -3.37 -5.34 -0.80
N THR A 248 -3.68 -6.31 -1.66
CA THR A 248 -3.09 -7.65 -1.62
C THR A 248 -2.64 -8.10 -3.00
N ILE A 249 -1.50 -8.79 -3.05
CA ILE A 249 -1.03 -9.50 -4.24
C ILE A 249 -0.55 -10.89 -3.84
N GLY A 250 -0.86 -11.91 -4.64
CA GLY A 250 -0.49 -13.30 -4.40
C GLY A 250 0.00 -14.02 -5.66
N LEU A 251 0.92 -14.94 -5.48
CA LEU A 251 1.31 -15.96 -6.45
C LEU A 251 0.46 -17.20 -6.19
N ILE A 252 -0.42 -17.54 -7.14
CA ILE A 252 -1.40 -18.62 -6.97
C ILE A 252 -1.18 -19.66 -8.08
N ASP A 253 -1.09 -20.92 -7.72
CA ASP A 253 -1.11 -21.99 -8.71
C ASP A 253 -2.49 -22.03 -9.40
N ASN A 254 -2.49 -22.23 -10.71
CA ASN A 254 -3.70 -22.40 -11.52
C ASN A 254 -4.35 -23.76 -11.27
#